data_99d8d972e87a12f54251deed19e07a77
#
_entry.id   99d8d972e87a12f54251deed19e07a77
#
_cell.length_a   1.000
_cell.length_b   1.000
_cell.length_c   1.000
_cell.angle_alpha   90.00
_cell.angle_beta   90.00
_cell.angle_gamma   90.00
#
_symmetry.space_group_name_H-M   'P 1'
#
loop_
_entity.id
_entity.type
_entity.pdbx_description
1 polymer ?
#
loop_
_entity_poly.entity_id
_entity_poly.type
_entity_poly.pdbx_seq_one_letter_code
_entity_poly.pdbx_strand_id
1 'polypeptide(L)'
;MEQTEIAREQGAPTASILAEQAWEGKVRKVFSWIVSVYLCVVFGAFPLYFHNYYYDILVSKYQFYWLSTVAMLASCLIAAIVFACMDLKRFGGVHVRRFLGAFRLTELKKQPFAYKALAVFWALALISTVLSDYVYESFWGNEGRFSGLFLITLYVLGTIVISKYGRMRKWYLDVFLASSVLVCLFGITDYFQMDLLGWKKGVSNEQGNLFVSTLGNINTYTAFVALTMAVACGCFVSERKVGRRIWYYLVSALAFFALITGQSDNAYLSLGMLFAVMPLFLFTTWRGIADYGILAATFMTVIKVVDTVNKVYADQVIGLGGVFGVLVRYRYLEGVVVLFWILAGILCVWKRKMEQTNPESKPGRWIWRGWCAVLILGCLAVAFVFYDANLGGHAERYSALSQYLVFDDDWGTNRGYCWRIGWQS
;
A
#
# COMPACT_ATOMS: atom_id res chain seq x y z
N MET A 1 47.20 -21.53 34.59
CA MET A 1 47.42 -20.06 34.56
C MET A 1 47.47 -19.51 33.13
N GLU A 2 48.00 -20.23 32.15
CA GLU A 2 48.11 -19.79 30.75
C GLU A 2 46.74 -19.62 30.01
N GLN A 3 45.72 -20.40 30.34
CA GLN A 3 44.39 -20.26 29.73
C GLN A 3 43.57 -19.06 30.26
N THR A 4 43.98 -18.50 31.39
CA THR A 4 43.34 -17.33 31.98
C THR A 4 43.95 -16.01 31.48
N GLU A 5 45.16 -16.04 30.96
CA GLU A 5 45.79 -14.87 30.32
C GLU A 5 45.35 -14.73 28.85
N ILE A 6 45.14 -15.81 28.11
CA ILE A 6 44.63 -15.80 26.74
C ILE A 6 43.19 -15.25 26.69
N ALA A 7 42.38 -15.47 27.73
CA ALA A 7 41.03 -14.89 27.85
C ALA A 7 41.01 -13.37 28.18
N ARG A 8 42.14 -12.82 28.64
CA ARG A 8 42.30 -11.37 28.90
C ARG A 8 42.75 -10.59 27.65
N GLU A 9 43.42 -11.21 26.70
CA GLU A 9 43.80 -10.61 25.42
C GLU A 9 42.72 -10.57 24.38
N GLN A 10 41.60 -11.30 24.51
CA GLN A 10 40.37 -11.11 23.74
C GLN A 10 39.55 -9.97 24.32
N GLY A 11 40.14 -8.81 24.30
CA GLY A 11 39.63 -7.47 24.25
C GLY A 11 38.25 -7.21 24.81
N ALA A 12 38.13 -6.93 26.13
CA ALA A 12 37.05 -6.07 26.60
C ALA A 12 37.13 -4.74 25.80
N PRO A 13 36.01 -4.30 25.14
CA PRO A 13 36.05 -3.09 24.33
C PRO A 13 36.55 -1.91 25.17
N THR A 14 37.56 -1.22 24.65
CA THR A 14 38.16 -0.06 25.31
C THR A 14 37.06 0.96 25.66
N ALA A 15 37.14 1.68 26.76
CA ALA A 15 36.12 2.64 27.19
C ALA A 15 35.75 3.67 26.09
N SER A 16 36.69 3.96 25.19
CA SER A 16 36.45 4.80 24.00
C SER A 16 35.49 4.12 22.98
N ILE A 17 35.64 2.81 22.72
CA ILE A 17 34.79 2.06 21.83
C ILE A 17 33.35 1.96 22.37
N LEU A 18 33.21 1.73 23.68
CA LEU A 18 31.91 1.74 24.36
C LEU A 18 31.21 3.10 24.29
N ALA A 19 31.99 4.19 24.45
CA ALA A 19 31.47 5.55 24.32
C ALA A 19 31.02 5.88 22.89
N GLU A 20 31.76 5.41 21.86
CA GLU A 20 31.41 5.57 20.45
C GLU A 20 30.13 4.79 20.10
N GLN A 21 30.03 3.52 20.52
CA GLN A 21 28.83 2.71 20.32
C GLN A 21 27.60 3.30 21.04
N ALA A 22 27.76 3.81 22.26
CA ALA A 22 26.69 4.49 22.99
C ALA A 22 26.23 5.76 22.28
N TRP A 23 27.17 6.52 21.68
CA TRP A 23 26.90 7.70 20.89
C TRP A 23 26.09 7.37 19.63
N GLU A 24 26.58 6.43 18.81
CA GLU A 24 25.86 5.98 17.60
C GLU A 24 24.46 5.47 17.95
N GLY A 25 24.32 4.75 19.05
CA GLY A 25 23.04 4.28 19.58
C GLY A 25 22.06 5.41 19.90
N LYS A 26 22.56 6.53 20.53
CA LYS A 26 21.74 7.72 20.82
C LYS A 26 21.31 8.41 19.54
N VAL A 27 22.21 8.66 18.60
CA VAL A 27 21.92 9.26 17.30
C VAL A 27 20.82 8.45 16.59
N ARG A 28 21.03 7.16 16.44
CA ARG A 28 20.07 6.27 15.78
C ARG A 28 18.70 6.26 16.48
N LYS A 29 18.67 6.33 17.80
CA LYS A 29 17.42 6.38 18.59
C LYS A 29 16.62 7.64 18.31
N VAL A 30 17.26 8.81 18.25
CA VAL A 30 16.58 10.10 17.96
C VAL A 30 16.00 10.10 16.55
N PHE A 31 16.78 9.73 15.53
CA PHE A 31 16.29 9.67 14.16
C PHE A 31 15.15 8.64 14.01
N SER A 32 15.29 7.47 14.64
CA SER A 32 14.22 6.47 14.63
C SER A 32 12.94 6.97 15.30
N TRP A 33 13.04 7.82 16.32
CA TRP A 33 11.88 8.43 16.99
C TRP A 33 11.20 9.46 16.07
N ILE A 34 11.96 10.34 15.41
CA ILE A 34 11.43 11.32 14.44
C ILE A 34 10.65 10.58 13.33
N VAL A 35 11.26 9.54 12.74
CA VAL A 35 10.62 8.72 11.72
C VAL A 35 9.36 8.01 12.25
N SER A 36 9.38 7.55 13.52
CA SER A 36 8.22 6.90 14.13
C SER A 36 7.03 7.86 14.26
N VAL A 37 7.28 9.08 14.69
CA VAL A 37 6.24 10.13 14.80
C VAL A 37 5.66 10.43 13.42
N TYR A 38 6.52 10.62 12.43
CA TYR A 38 6.09 10.84 11.05
C TYR A 38 5.21 9.71 10.52
N LEU A 39 5.62 8.45 10.72
CA LEU A 39 4.83 7.29 10.29
C LEU A 39 3.47 7.24 10.99
N CYS A 40 3.40 7.60 12.29
CA CYS A 40 2.11 7.73 12.98
C CYS A 40 1.22 8.80 12.37
N VAL A 41 1.79 9.94 12.02
CA VAL A 41 1.04 11.03 11.38
C VAL A 41 0.53 10.61 10.01
N VAL A 42 1.38 10.00 9.18
CA VAL A 42 1.00 9.58 7.82
C VAL A 42 0.08 8.38 7.81
N PHE A 43 0.26 7.41 8.69
CA PHE A 43 -0.61 6.22 8.73
C PHE A 43 -1.90 6.46 9.52
N GLY A 44 -1.86 7.30 10.55
CA GLY A 44 -3.01 7.54 11.41
C GLY A 44 -3.85 8.75 11.00
N ALA A 45 -3.21 9.93 10.91
CA ALA A 45 -3.94 11.18 10.70
C ALA A 45 -4.21 11.49 9.22
N PHE A 46 -3.24 11.25 8.33
CA PHE A 46 -3.37 11.59 6.91
C PHE A 46 -4.59 10.98 6.22
N PRO A 47 -4.95 9.68 6.40
CA PRO A 47 -6.13 9.12 5.75
C PRO A 47 -7.43 9.80 6.21
N LEU A 48 -7.45 10.29 7.46
CA LEU A 48 -8.64 10.91 8.07
C LEU A 48 -8.69 12.43 7.89
N TYR A 49 -7.60 13.06 7.48
CA TYR A 49 -7.52 14.51 7.34
C TYR A 49 -8.34 14.99 6.16
N PHE A 50 -9.14 16.01 6.38
CA PHE A 50 -9.93 16.72 5.36
C PHE A 50 -10.07 18.20 5.77
N HIS A 51 -10.37 19.05 4.78
CA HIS A 51 -10.64 20.47 4.96
C HIS A 51 -11.66 20.89 3.90
N ASN A 52 -12.59 21.77 4.25
CA ASN A 52 -13.59 22.32 3.35
C ASN A 52 -14.36 21.25 2.53
N TYR A 53 -14.81 20.20 3.22
CA TYR A 53 -15.56 19.08 2.61
C TYR A 53 -14.80 18.42 1.45
N TYR A 54 -15.44 18.20 0.32
CA TYR A 54 -14.83 17.59 -0.87
C TYR A 54 -14.17 18.59 -1.83
N TYR A 55 -14.45 19.91 -1.67
CA TYR A 55 -13.97 20.93 -2.61
C TYR A 55 -12.43 21.02 -2.67
N ASP A 56 -11.80 20.99 -1.50
CA ASP A 56 -10.34 21.14 -1.38
C ASP A 56 -9.61 19.85 -1.00
N ILE A 57 -10.27 18.69 -1.12
CA ILE A 57 -9.74 17.46 -0.54
C ILE A 57 -8.38 17.08 -1.10
N LEU A 58 -8.16 17.28 -2.40
CA LEU A 58 -6.87 16.99 -3.06
C LEU A 58 -5.78 17.95 -2.59
N VAL A 59 -6.08 19.24 -2.57
CA VAL A 59 -5.16 20.29 -2.11
C VAL A 59 -4.80 20.08 -0.64
N SER A 60 -5.80 19.83 0.19
CA SER A 60 -5.63 19.59 1.63
C SER A 60 -4.77 18.36 1.91
N LYS A 61 -5.02 17.26 1.23
CA LYS A 61 -4.20 16.04 1.33
C LYS A 61 -2.76 16.29 0.87
N TYR A 62 -2.58 16.97 -0.25
CA TYR A 62 -1.26 17.35 -0.73
C TYR A 62 -0.51 18.22 0.28
N GLN A 63 -1.15 19.26 0.81
CA GLN A 63 -0.57 20.15 1.82
C GLN A 63 -0.19 19.40 3.09
N PHE A 64 -1.08 18.55 3.61
CA PHE A 64 -0.80 17.75 4.79
C PHE A 64 0.42 16.84 4.60
N TYR A 65 0.51 16.17 3.44
CA TYR A 65 1.59 15.25 3.15
C TYR A 65 2.95 15.98 3.04
N TRP A 66 3.02 17.03 2.20
CA TRP A 66 4.30 17.71 2.02
C TRP A 66 4.74 18.44 3.28
N LEU A 67 3.84 19.09 4.04
CA LEU A 67 4.16 19.75 5.30
C LEU A 67 4.68 18.75 6.33
N SER A 68 4.03 17.60 6.50
CA SER A 68 4.48 16.57 7.44
C SER A 68 5.83 15.98 7.03
N THR A 69 6.06 15.78 5.74
CA THR A 69 7.33 15.26 5.22
C THR A 69 8.45 16.28 5.38
N VAL A 70 8.22 17.54 5.06
CA VAL A 70 9.19 18.63 5.27
C VAL A 70 9.50 18.80 6.77
N ALA A 71 8.49 18.72 7.63
CA ALA A 71 8.69 18.79 9.09
C ALA A 71 9.58 17.64 9.59
N MET A 72 9.37 16.41 9.09
CA MET A 72 10.25 15.26 9.39
C MET A 72 11.68 15.52 8.90
N LEU A 73 11.85 15.95 7.64
CA LEU A 73 13.18 16.22 7.06
C LEU A 73 13.90 17.36 7.80
N ALA A 74 13.20 18.44 8.13
CA ALA A 74 13.72 19.54 8.91
C ALA A 74 14.14 19.10 10.32
N SER A 75 13.33 18.30 11.00
CA SER A 75 13.65 17.72 12.30
C SER A 75 14.90 16.82 12.23
N CYS A 76 15.02 16.01 11.18
CA CYS A 76 16.22 15.22 10.93
C CYS A 76 17.45 16.09 10.67
N LEU A 77 17.31 17.18 9.90
CA LEU A 77 18.40 18.12 9.63
C LEU A 77 18.86 18.82 10.92
N ILE A 78 17.93 19.34 11.71
CA ILE A 78 18.24 19.97 13.02
C ILE A 78 18.97 18.98 13.93
N ALA A 79 18.45 17.75 14.05
CA ALA A 79 19.11 16.70 14.83
C ALA A 79 20.51 16.40 14.30
N ALA A 80 20.70 16.32 12.98
CA ALA A 80 22.00 16.09 12.36
C ALA A 80 22.99 17.22 12.66
N ILE A 81 22.57 18.50 12.60
CA ILE A 81 23.38 19.66 12.94
C ILE A 81 23.78 19.60 14.41
N VAL A 82 22.84 19.38 15.32
CA VAL A 82 23.12 19.29 16.78
C VAL A 82 24.12 18.16 17.06
N PHE A 83 23.90 16.97 16.49
CA PHE A 83 24.84 15.88 16.69
C PHE A 83 26.19 16.12 16.03
N ALA A 84 26.25 16.80 14.88
CA ALA A 84 27.52 17.20 14.26
C ALA A 84 28.30 18.19 15.14
N CYS A 85 27.64 19.19 15.71
CA CYS A 85 28.29 20.17 16.67
C CYS A 85 28.79 19.44 17.92
N MET A 86 28.04 18.50 18.46
CA MET A 86 28.46 17.69 19.61
C MET A 86 29.60 16.75 19.25
N ASP A 87 29.63 16.14 18.08
CA ASP A 87 30.71 15.29 17.59
C ASP A 87 32.00 16.06 17.42
N LEU A 88 31.93 17.26 16.83
CA LEU A 88 33.09 18.16 16.71
C LEU A 88 33.71 18.48 18.07
N LYS A 89 32.89 18.77 19.10
CA LYS A 89 33.36 19.09 20.45
C LYS A 89 33.89 17.87 21.21
N ARG A 90 33.28 16.70 21.03
CA ARG A 90 33.55 15.53 21.89
C ARG A 90 34.49 14.50 21.23
N PHE A 91 34.44 14.35 19.91
CA PHE A 91 35.16 13.34 19.16
C PHE A 91 36.01 13.93 18.01
N GLY A 92 36.19 15.25 17.95
CA GLY A 92 36.97 15.90 16.90
C GLY A 92 36.42 15.76 15.49
N GLY A 93 35.11 15.47 15.37
CA GLY A 93 34.41 15.36 14.07
C GLY A 93 34.62 14.05 13.32
N VAL A 94 34.99 12.98 13.99
CA VAL A 94 35.23 11.66 13.38
C VAL A 94 33.96 11.14 12.70
N HIS A 95 32.79 11.22 13.34
CA HIS A 95 31.54 10.72 12.80
C HIS A 95 31.03 11.59 11.65
N VAL A 96 31.23 12.91 11.71
CA VAL A 96 30.88 13.82 10.59
C VAL A 96 31.74 13.51 9.37
N ARG A 97 33.05 13.29 9.53
CA ARG A 97 33.92 12.92 8.40
C ARG A 97 33.54 11.56 7.80
N ARG A 98 33.18 10.58 8.64
CA ARG A 98 32.69 9.27 8.22
C ARG A 98 31.37 9.42 7.42
N PHE A 99 30.45 10.24 7.90
CA PHE A 99 29.19 10.53 7.20
C PHE A 99 29.42 11.19 5.83
N LEU A 100 30.26 12.22 5.76
CA LEU A 100 30.62 12.87 4.49
C LEU A 100 31.34 11.91 3.55
N GLY A 101 32.18 11.00 4.09
CA GLY A 101 32.85 9.97 3.33
C GLY A 101 31.89 8.98 2.65
N ALA A 102 30.71 8.76 3.21
CA ALA A 102 29.69 7.88 2.63
C ALA A 102 29.13 8.41 1.28
N PHE A 103 29.26 9.69 0.99
CA PHE A 103 28.86 10.30 -0.29
C PHE A 103 29.94 10.20 -1.39
N ARG A 104 31.10 9.59 -1.11
CA ARG A 104 32.10 9.35 -2.15
C ARG A 104 31.55 8.38 -3.21
N LEU A 105 31.88 8.62 -4.46
CA LEU A 105 31.43 7.79 -5.60
C LEU A 105 31.74 6.29 -5.41
N THR A 106 32.85 5.95 -4.75
CA THR A 106 33.21 4.58 -4.42
C THR A 106 32.22 3.90 -3.47
N GLU A 107 31.72 4.65 -2.49
CA GLU A 107 30.74 4.14 -1.52
C GLU A 107 29.33 4.11 -2.11
N LEU A 108 28.98 5.08 -2.97
CA LEU A 108 27.72 5.07 -3.71
C LEU A 108 27.58 3.85 -4.62
N LYS A 109 28.66 3.40 -5.25
CA LYS A 109 28.67 2.17 -6.06
C LYS A 109 28.37 0.91 -5.25
N LYS A 110 28.65 0.89 -3.96
CA LYS A 110 28.38 -0.25 -3.07
C LYS A 110 26.94 -0.28 -2.54
N GLN A 111 26.17 0.78 -2.75
CA GLN A 111 24.78 0.83 -2.27
C GLN A 111 23.89 -0.24 -2.93
N PRO A 112 22.85 -0.74 -2.22
CA PRO A 112 21.88 -1.68 -2.76
C PRO A 112 21.25 -1.19 -4.06
N PHE A 113 20.85 -2.12 -4.94
CA PHE A 113 20.24 -1.81 -6.23
C PHE A 113 19.05 -0.85 -6.11
N ALA A 114 18.21 -1.01 -5.08
CA ALA A 114 17.03 -0.18 -4.86
C ALA A 114 17.37 1.33 -4.72
N TYR A 115 18.45 1.67 -4.01
CA TYR A 115 18.86 3.09 -3.90
C TYR A 115 19.42 3.64 -5.21
N LYS A 116 20.10 2.82 -6.00
CA LYS A 116 20.59 3.21 -7.32
C LYS A 116 19.44 3.45 -8.28
N ALA A 117 18.46 2.54 -8.29
CA ALA A 117 17.25 2.69 -9.10
C ALA A 117 16.46 3.95 -8.71
N LEU A 118 16.31 4.22 -7.40
CA LEU A 118 15.66 5.41 -6.89
C LEU A 118 16.39 6.70 -7.31
N ALA A 119 17.73 6.71 -7.26
CA ALA A 119 18.54 7.84 -7.68
C ALA A 119 18.43 8.09 -9.20
N VAL A 120 18.44 7.02 -10.01
CA VAL A 120 18.25 7.10 -11.47
C VAL A 120 16.85 7.62 -11.79
N PHE A 121 15.81 7.10 -11.11
CA PHE A 121 14.45 7.58 -11.29
C PHE A 121 14.33 9.08 -11.00
N TRP A 122 14.90 9.54 -9.87
CA TRP A 122 14.90 10.96 -9.52
C TRP A 122 15.67 11.81 -10.51
N ALA A 123 16.85 11.35 -10.98
CA ALA A 123 17.64 12.05 -11.95
C ALA A 123 16.92 12.20 -13.32
N LEU A 124 16.23 11.15 -13.76
CA LEU A 124 15.40 11.19 -14.97
C LEU A 124 14.23 12.18 -14.82
N ALA A 125 13.56 12.18 -13.65
CA ALA A 125 12.51 13.15 -13.35
C ALA A 125 13.05 14.59 -13.35
N LEU A 126 14.22 14.82 -12.78
CA LEU A 126 14.89 16.12 -12.77
C LEU A 126 15.23 16.58 -14.21
N ILE A 127 15.84 15.71 -15.01
CA ILE A 127 16.17 15.99 -16.41
C ILE A 127 14.91 16.31 -17.20
N SER A 128 13.86 15.51 -17.05
CA SER A 128 12.58 15.73 -17.70
C SER A 128 11.97 17.09 -17.33
N THR A 129 12.07 17.49 -16.06
CA THR A 129 11.58 18.79 -15.59
C THR A 129 12.38 19.96 -16.18
N VAL A 130 13.71 19.84 -16.18
CA VAL A 130 14.60 20.91 -16.70
C VAL A 130 14.46 21.10 -18.21
N LEU A 131 14.20 20.00 -18.93
CA LEU A 131 14.02 20.01 -20.38
C LEU A 131 12.56 20.28 -20.81
N SER A 132 11.63 20.48 -19.86
CA SER A 132 10.24 20.78 -20.15
C SER A 132 10.04 22.22 -20.58
N ASP A 133 9.16 22.45 -21.56
CA ASP A 133 8.72 23.79 -21.93
C ASP A 133 7.90 24.47 -20.81
N TYR A 134 7.36 23.69 -19.86
CA TYR A 134 6.56 24.12 -18.71
C TYR A 134 7.25 23.74 -17.39
N VAL A 135 8.42 24.36 -17.12
CA VAL A 135 9.27 24.03 -15.95
C VAL A 135 8.53 24.23 -14.63
N TYR A 136 7.72 25.29 -14.52
CA TYR A 136 6.98 25.59 -13.30
C TYR A 136 5.97 24.49 -12.98
N GLU A 137 5.15 24.12 -13.96
CA GLU A 137 4.13 23.07 -13.82
C GLU A 137 4.76 21.69 -13.62
N SER A 138 5.89 21.43 -14.30
CA SER A 138 6.64 20.18 -14.13
C SER A 138 7.28 20.08 -12.74
N PHE A 139 7.64 21.21 -12.12
CA PHE A 139 8.21 21.23 -10.78
C PHE A 139 7.13 21.09 -9.70
N TRP A 140 6.06 21.88 -9.75
CA TRP A 140 5.01 21.87 -8.73
C TRP A 140 3.92 20.84 -8.98
N GLY A 141 3.70 20.45 -10.25
CA GLY A 141 2.56 19.63 -10.69
C GLY A 141 1.35 20.49 -11.05
N ASN A 142 0.48 19.94 -11.90
CA ASN A 142 -0.77 20.59 -12.26
C ASN A 142 -1.75 20.60 -11.08
N GLU A 143 -2.60 21.61 -11.02
CA GLU A 143 -3.68 21.70 -10.07
C GLU A 143 -4.57 20.43 -10.12
N GLY A 144 -4.90 19.93 -8.95
CA GLY A 144 -5.68 18.70 -8.76
C GLY A 144 -4.88 17.40 -8.65
N ARG A 145 -3.63 17.33 -9.14
CA ARG A 145 -2.79 16.13 -8.98
C ARG A 145 -1.47 16.37 -8.26
N PHE A 146 -0.87 17.53 -8.42
CA PHE A 146 0.35 17.98 -7.73
C PHE A 146 1.53 16.99 -7.83
N SER A 147 1.61 16.21 -8.91
CA SER A 147 2.63 15.14 -9.09
C SER A 147 3.92 15.64 -9.75
N GLY A 148 4.36 16.85 -9.39
CA GLY A 148 5.59 17.45 -9.91
C GLY A 148 6.86 16.96 -9.23
N LEU A 149 8.02 17.43 -9.72
CA LEU A 149 9.35 17.08 -9.21
C LEU A 149 9.50 17.34 -7.71
N PHE A 150 8.89 18.40 -7.19
CA PHE A 150 8.88 18.71 -5.75
C PHE A 150 8.35 17.54 -4.92
N LEU A 151 7.17 17.01 -5.27
CA LEU A 151 6.57 15.90 -4.55
C LEU A 151 7.38 14.60 -4.72
N ILE A 152 7.88 14.34 -5.94
CA ILE A 152 8.77 13.21 -6.22
C ILE A 152 10.02 13.27 -5.35
N THR A 153 10.62 14.47 -5.18
CA THR A 153 11.79 14.67 -4.33
C THR A 153 11.47 14.36 -2.87
N LEU A 154 10.31 14.76 -2.37
CA LEU A 154 9.87 14.43 -1.01
C LEU A 154 9.67 12.91 -0.83
N TYR A 155 9.11 12.20 -1.83
CA TYR A 155 9.03 10.73 -1.80
C TYR A 155 10.40 10.06 -1.74
N VAL A 156 11.34 10.53 -2.55
CA VAL A 156 12.71 9.99 -2.58
C VAL A 156 13.43 10.23 -1.26
N LEU A 157 13.44 11.47 -0.76
CA LEU A 157 14.08 11.81 0.52
C LEU A 157 13.42 11.09 1.69
N GLY A 158 12.09 11.07 1.74
CA GLY A 158 11.33 10.34 2.75
C GLY A 158 11.69 8.86 2.76
N THR A 159 11.72 8.22 1.58
CA THR A 159 12.10 6.80 1.43
C THR A 159 13.52 6.54 1.94
N ILE A 160 14.49 7.38 1.63
CA ILE A 160 15.88 7.25 2.11
C ILE A 160 15.93 7.36 3.64
N VAL A 161 15.29 8.36 4.23
CA VAL A 161 15.30 8.58 5.68
C VAL A 161 14.59 7.45 6.41
N ILE A 162 13.41 7.04 5.94
CA ILE A 162 12.63 5.94 6.53
C ILE A 162 13.39 4.63 6.44
N SER A 163 13.98 4.30 5.30
CA SER A 163 14.72 3.04 5.13
C SER A 163 16.00 2.99 5.97
N LYS A 164 16.66 4.12 6.20
CA LYS A 164 17.88 4.21 6.99
C LYS A 164 17.63 4.16 8.51
N TYR A 165 16.60 4.84 8.99
CA TYR A 165 16.34 5.06 10.42
C TYR A 165 15.05 4.41 10.91
N GLY A 166 14.13 4.09 10.02
CA GLY A 166 12.89 3.39 10.35
C GLY A 166 13.16 1.96 10.82
N ARG A 167 12.48 1.55 11.88
CA ARG A 167 12.46 0.16 12.34
C ARG A 167 11.05 -0.35 12.21
N MET A 168 10.84 -1.37 11.37
CA MET A 168 9.52 -1.99 11.24
C MET A 168 9.04 -2.49 12.61
N ARG A 169 7.93 -1.94 13.09
CA ARG A 169 7.26 -2.34 14.32
C ARG A 169 5.81 -2.66 14.00
N LYS A 170 5.29 -3.75 14.55
CA LYS A 170 3.90 -4.18 14.29
C LYS A 170 2.86 -3.10 14.59
N TRP A 171 3.09 -2.24 15.59
CA TRP A 171 2.16 -1.20 15.97
C TRP A 171 1.94 -0.11 14.89
N TYR A 172 2.88 0.08 13.95
CA TYR A 172 2.63 0.97 12.80
C TYR A 172 1.48 0.44 11.93
N LEU A 173 1.46 -0.89 11.75
CA LEU A 173 0.37 -1.55 11.02
C LEU A 173 -0.94 -1.46 11.81
N ASP A 174 -0.89 -1.56 13.14
CA ASP A 174 -2.08 -1.40 13.98
C ASP A 174 -2.65 0.03 13.87
N VAL A 175 -1.79 1.07 13.87
CA VAL A 175 -2.21 2.48 13.66
C VAL A 175 -2.83 2.67 12.27
N PHE A 176 -2.17 2.14 11.23
CA PHE A 176 -2.69 2.18 9.87
C PHE A 176 -4.06 1.50 9.78
N LEU A 177 -4.20 0.29 10.31
CA LEU A 177 -5.46 -0.44 10.28
C LEU A 177 -6.56 0.23 11.11
N ALA A 178 -6.21 0.85 12.25
CA ALA A 178 -7.19 1.60 13.05
C ALA A 178 -7.75 2.82 12.30
N SER A 179 -6.90 3.61 11.63
CA SER A 179 -7.35 4.70 10.77
C SER A 179 -8.15 4.20 9.57
N SER A 180 -7.71 3.08 8.97
CA SER A 180 -8.39 2.45 7.84
C SER A 180 -9.80 1.96 8.20
N VAL A 181 -10.01 1.45 9.42
CA VAL A 181 -11.36 1.09 9.91
C VAL A 181 -12.28 2.29 9.86
N LEU A 182 -11.84 3.47 10.32
CA LEU A 182 -12.64 4.69 10.26
C LEU A 182 -12.92 5.10 8.83
N VAL A 183 -11.93 5.06 7.94
CA VAL A 183 -12.10 5.33 6.50
C VAL A 183 -13.13 4.38 5.88
N CYS A 184 -13.05 3.08 6.18
CA CYS A 184 -14.02 2.08 5.69
C CYS A 184 -15.43 2.35 6.23
N LEU A 185 -15.58 2.66 7.52
CA LEU A 185 -16.88 2.96 8.12
C LEU A 185 -17.51 4.20 7.47
N PHE A 186 -16.75 5.27 7.25
CA PHE A 186 -17.26 6.44 6.52
C PHE A 186 -17.66 6.07 5.08
N GLY A 187 -16.88 5.28 4.36
CA GLY A 187 -17.27 4.83 3.02
C GLY A 187 -18.52 3.94 3.00
N ILE A 188 -18.73 3.15 4.05
CA ILE A 188 -19.95 2.36 4.21
C ILE A 188 -21.17 3.26 4.47
N THR A 189 -21.04 4.32 5.28
CA THR A 189 -22.14 5.27 5.47
C THR A 189 -22.53 5.99 4.17
N ASP A 190 -21.55 6.27 3.31
CA ASP A 190 -21.81 6.82 1.98
C ASP A 190 -22.56 5.83 1.08
N TYR A 191 -22.25 4.52 1.18
CA TYR A 191 -23.01 3.48 0.46
C TYR A 191 -24.49 3.43 0.88
N PHE A 192 -24.78 3.68 2.17
CA PHE A 192 -26.14 3.84 2.69
C PHE A 192 -26.73 5.23 2.43
N GLN A 193 -26.11 6.05 1.60
CA GLN A 193 -26.54 7.43 1.29
C GLN A 193 -26.71 8.31 2.53
N MET A 194 -26.02 7.97 3.61
CA MET A 194 -26.03 8.73 4.87
C MET A 194 -24.95 9.81 4.80
N ASP A 195 -25.35 11.05 4.50
CA ASP A 195 -24.43 12.19 4.61
C ASP A 195 -24.34 12.67 6.06
N LEU A 196 -23.71 11.87 6.93
CA LEU A 196 -23.64 12.09 8.38
C LEU A 196 -23.04 13.45 8.75
N LEU A 197 -22.15 13.98 7.93
CA LEU A 197 -21.42 15.22 8.19
C LEU A 197 -21.88 16.38 7.28
N GLY A 198 -22.85 16.14 6.40
CA GLY A 198 -23.37 17.12 5.48
C GLY A 198 -22.39 17.59 4.41
N TRP A 199 -21.44 16.71 4.01
CA TRP A 199 -20.39 17.05 3.05
C TRP A 199 -20.84 17.08 1.60
N LYS A 200 -21.96 16.42 1.29
CA LYS A 200 -22.55 16.35 -0.06
C LYS A 200 -23.59 17.43 -0.33
N LYS A 201 -23.80 18.34 0.61
CA LYS A 201 -24.75 19.46 0.42
C LYS A 201 -24.34 20.32 -0.76
N GLY A 202 -25.25 20.49 -1.72
CA GLY A 202 -25.01 21.27 -2.92
C GLY A 202 -24.33 20.53 -4.08
N VAL A 203 -24.01 19.26 -3.90
CA VAL A 203 -23.51 18.38 -4.96
C VAL A 203 -24.68 17.62 -5.56
N SER A 204 -24.76 17.47 -6.90
CA SER A 204 -25.80 16.67 -7.55
C SER A 204 -25.68 15.20 -7.12
N ASN A 205 -26.79 14.47 -7.07
CA ASN A 205 -26.80 13.06 -6.65
C ASN A 205 -25.84 12.18 -7.47
N GLU A 206 -25.74 12.43 -8.78
CA GLU A 206 -24.83 11.70 -9.66
C GLU A 206 -23.36 11.96 -9.31
N GLN A 207 -23.00 13.21 -9.08
CA GLN A 207 -21.64 13.58 -8.65
C GLN A 207 -21.37 13.18 -7.21
N GLY A 208 -22.39 13.24 -6.32
CA GLY A 208 -22.29 12.85 -4.92
C GLY A 208 -21.85 11.40 -4.72
N ASN A 209 -22.19 10.51 -5.65
CA ASN A 209 -21.79 9.11 -5.61
C ASN A 209 -20.31 8.88 -5.97
N LEU A 210 -19.66 9.84 -6.62
CA LEU A 210 -18.22 9.78 -6.92
C LEU A 210 -17.34 10.14 -5.71
N PHE A 211 -17.92 10.83 -4.72
CA PHE A 211 -17.24 11.24 -3.50
C PHE A 211 -17.53 10.27 -2.37
N VAL A 212 -16.48 9.62 -1.88
CA VAL A 212 -16.60 8.55 -0.87
C VAL A 212 -15.61 8.78 0.25
N SER A 213 -16.08 8.64 1.49
CA SER A 213 -15.24 8.65 2.69
C SER A 213 -14.43 9.96 2.84
N THR A 214 -13.43 9.93 3.68
CA THR A 214 -12.47 11.03 3.86
C THR A 214 -11.41 11.11 2.76
N LEU A 215 -11.49 10.26 1.74
CA LEU A 215 -10.55 10.21 0.62
C LEU A 215 -11.05 10.91 -0.65
N GLY A 216 -12.34 11.15 -0.72
CA GLY A 216 -13.00 11.91 -1.76
C GLY A 216 -13.33 11.11 -3.01
N ASN A 217 -12.36 10.70 -3.80
CA ASN A 217 -12.60 9.97 -5.04
C ASN A 217 -12.80 8.47 -4.81
N ILE A 218 -13.83 7.87 -5.41
CA ILE A 218 -14.19 6.45 -5.29
C ILE A 218 -13.05 5.50 -5.67
N ASN A 219 -12.27 5.82 -6.71
CA ASN A 219 -11.12 5.01 -7.14
C ASN A 219 -9.96 5.09 -6.13
N THR A 220 -9.72 6.27 -5.55
CA THR A 220 -8.72 6.45 -4.50
C THR A 220 -9.12 5.72 -3.23
N TYR A 221 -10.41 5.79 -2.87
CA TYR A 221 -10.97 5.06 -1.73
C TYR A 221 -10.79 3.54 -1.90
N THR A 222 -11.21 2.97 -3.03
CA THR A 222 -11.09 1.52 -3.26
C THR A 222 -9.64 1.06 -3.35
N ALA A 223 -8.73 1.86 -3.90
CA ALA A 223 -7.29 1.56 -3.88
C ALA A 223 -6.72 1.56 -2.44
N PHE A 224 -7.13 2.51 -1.60
CA PHE A 224 -6.75 2.53 -0.19
C PHE A 224 -7.33 1.35 0.60
N VAL A 225 -8.61 1.01 0.38
CA VAL A 225 -9.25 -0.16 1.00
C VAL A 225 -8.60 -1.46 0.54
N ALA A 226 -8.18 -1.57 -0.73
CA ALA A 226 -7.41 -2.70 -1.24
C ALA A 226 -6.07 -2.88 -0.52
N LEU A 227 -5.35 -1.77 -0.26
CA LEU A 227 -4.13 -1.80 0.56
C LEU A 227 -4.44 -2.24 2.00
N THR A 228 -5.50 -1.70 2.60
CA THR A 228 -5.98 -2.09 3.94
C THR A 228 -6.28 -3.59 4.00
N MET A 229 -7.01 -4.12 3.03
CA MET A 229 -7.33 -5.54 2.88
C MET A 229 -6.07 -6.40 2.82
N ALA A 230 -5.11 -6.03 1.96
CA ALA A 230 -3.87 -6.77 1.80
C ALA A 230 -3.04 -6.80 3.11
N VAL A 231 -2.92 -5.67 3.80
CA VAL A 231 -2.23 -5.56 5.08
C VAL A 231 -2.95 -6.36 6.17
N ALA A 232 -4.27 -6.24 6.28
CA ALA A 232 -5.06 -6.95 7.30
C ALA A 232 -4.99 -8.46 7.10
N CYS A 233 -5.18 -8.96 5.87
CA CYS A 233 -5.05 -10.38 5.54
C CYS A 233 -3.63 -10.90 5.80
N GLY A 234 -2.59 -10.16 5.43
CA GLY A 234 -1.20 -10.52 5.70
C GLY A 234 -0.90 -10.58 7.19
N CYS A 235 -1.39 -9.61 7.98
CA CYS A 235 -1.27 -9.61 9.43
C CYS A 235 -2.05 -10.75 10.09
N PHE A 236 -3.25 -11.07 9.62
CA PHE A 236 -4.06 -12.20 10.12
C PHE A 236 -3.32 -13.54 10.00
N VAL A 237 -2.72 -13.80 8.84
CA VAL A 237 -1.97 -15.04 8.60
C VAL A 237 -0.68 -15.09 9.41
N SER A 238 0.03 -13.96 9.52
CA SER A 238 1.34 -13.89 10.19
C SER A 238 1.24 -13.91 11.71
N GLU A 239 0.12 -13.45 12.30
CA GLU A 239 -0.02 -13.30 13.75
C GLU A 239 -0.39 -14.62 14.42
N ARG A 240 0.23 -14.86 15.59
CA ARG A 240 -0.04 -16.05 16.42
C ARG A 240 -0.85 -15.74 17.66
N LYS A 241 -0.83 -14.49 18.17
CA LYS A 241 -1.60 -14.07 19.34
C LYS A 241 -3.07 -13.96 18.97
N VAL A 242 -3.94 -14.71 19.66
CA VAL A 242 -5.37 -14.86 19.36
C VAL A 242 -6.07 -13.50 19.28
N GLY A 243 -5.91 -12.64 20.29
CA GLY A 243 -6.60 -11.34 20.32
C GLY A 243 -6.24 -10.44 19.12
N ARG A 244 -4.94 -10.34 18.76
CA ARG A 244 -4.53 -9.58 17.58
C ARG A 244 -5.00 -10.22 16.28
N ARG A 245 -5.01 -11.55 16.22
CA ARG A 245 -5.49 -12.28 15.05
C ARG A 245 -6.98 -12.04 14.81
N ILE A 246 -7.81 -12.00 15.88
CA ILE A 246 -9.23 -11.62 15.79
C ILE A 246 -9.37 -10.21 15.26
N TRP A 247 -8.58 -9.25 15.77
CA TRP A 247 -8.57 -7.87 15.28
C TRP A 247 -8.30 -7.81 13.78
N TYR A 248 -7.22 -8.43 13.30
CA TYR A 248 -6.89 -8.43 11.88
C TYR A 248 -7.93 -9.13 11.01
N TYR A 249 -8.57 -10.19 11.53
CA TYR A 249 -9.67 -10.86 10.87
C TYR A 249 -10.88 -9.95 10.68
N LEU A 250 -11.29 -9.25 11.74
CA LEU A 250 -12.41 -8.31 11.68
C LEU A 250 -12.14 -7.15 10.70
N VAL A 251 -10.92 -6.62 10.72
CA VAL A 251 -10.52 -5.59 9.75
C VAL A 251 -10.52 -6.13 8.33
N SER A 252 -10.09 -7.38 8.09
CA SER A 252 -10.15 -8.01 6.77
C SER A 252 -11.59 -8.14 6.27
N ALA A 253 -12.51 -8.61 7.13
CA ALA A 253 -13.94 -8.74 6.81
C ALA A 253 -14.57 -7.37 6.50
N LEU A 254 -14.26 -6.34 7.28
CA LEU A 254 -14.71 -4.97 7.05
C LEU A 254 -14.15 -4.43 5.72
N ALA A 255 -12.86 -4.67 5.44
CA ALA A 255 -12.24 -4.23 4.19
C ALA A 255 -12.86 -4.93 2.96
N PHE A 256 -13.20 -6.22 3.04
CA PHE A 256 -13.95 -6.90 1.97
C PHE A 256 -15.31 -6.24 1.74
N PHE A 257 -16.05 -5.93 2.80
CA PHE A 257 -17.34 -5.26 2.67
C PHE A 257 -17.18 -3.88 2.05
N ALA A 258 -16.26 -3.06 2.56
CA ALA A 258 -15.99 -1.72 2.08
C ALA A 258 -15.50 -1.70 0.62
N LEU A 259 -14.73 -2.72 0.20
CA LEU A 259 -14.24 -2.84 -1.18
C LEU A 259 -15.37 -3.20 -2.16
N ILE A 260 -16.27 -4.11 -1.77
CA ILE A 260 -17.42 -4.51 -2.60
C ILE A 260 -18.37 -3.33 -2.76
N THR A 261 -18.69 -2.62 -1.67
CA THR A 261 -19.61 -1.48 -1.67
C THR A 261 -19.00 -0.23 -2.32
N GLY A 262 -17.67 -0.18 -2.48
CA GLY A 262 -16.96 0.90 -3.16
C GLY A 262 -17.16 0.96 -4.68
N GLN A 263 -17.73 -0.06 -5.32
CA GLN A 263 -18.20 -0.09 -6.72
C GLN A 263 -17.21 0.41 -7.78
N SER A 264 -15.92 0.14 -7.61
CA SER A 264 -14.88 0.51 -8.58
C SER A 264 -14.24 -0.72 -9.20
N ASP A 265 -13.83 -0.63 -10.46
CA ASP A 265 -13.14 -1.70 -11.18
C ASP A 265 -11.82 -2.09 -10.51
N ASN A 266 -11.18 -1.15 -9.81
CA ASN A 266 -9.99 -1.41 -9.00
C ASN A 266 -10.22 -2.50 -7.93
N ALA A 267 -11.46 -2.62 -7.44
CA ALA A 267 -11.82 -3.63 -6.45
C ALA A 267 -11.70 -5.05 -7.01
N TYR A 268 -12.16 -5.29 -8.23
CA TYR A 268 -12.08 -6.61 -8.88
C TYR A 268 -10.63 -7.04 -9.08
N LEU A 269 -9.80 -6.13 -9.60
CA LEU A 269 -8.39 -6.38 -9.80
C LEU A 269 -7.68 -6.67 -8.48
N SER A 270 -7.94 -5.88 -7.46
CA SER A 270 -7.31 -6.02 -6.13
C SER A 270 -7.68 -7.33 -5.46
N LEU A 271 -8.96 -7.74 -5.53
CA LEU A 271 -9.41 -9.03 -5.00
C LEU A 271 -8.81 -10.20 -5.78
N GLY A 272 -8.83 -10.12 -7.11
CA GLY A 272 -8.21 -11.11 -7.98
C GLY A 272 -6.73 -11.30 -7.64
N MET A 273 -5.98 -10.20 -7.53
CA MET A 273 -4.56 -10.23 -7.16
C MET A 273 -4.33 -10.76 -5.75
N LEU A 274 -5.14 -10.37 -4.76
CA LEU A 274 -5.01 -10.89 -3.40
C LEU A 274 -5.14 -12.41 -3.39
N PHE A 275 -6.26 -12.95 -3.89
CA PHE A 275 -6.53 -14.37 -3.86
C PHE A 275 -5.63 -15.18 -4.80
N ALA A 276 -5.12 -14.57 -5.88
CA ALA A 276 -4.16 -15.19 -6.78
C ALA A 276 -2.76 -15.29 -6.20
N VAL A 277 -2.26 -14.21 -5.57
CA VAL A 277 -0.87 -14.10 -5.12
C VAL A 277 -0.66 -14.69 -3.72
N MET A 278 -1.64 -14.56 -2.81
CA MET A 278 -1.51 -15.09 -1.44
C MET A 278 -1.09 -16.57 -1.38
N PRO A 279 -1.65 -17.49 -2.16
CA PRO A 279 -1.27 -18.90 -2.11
C PRO A 279 0.20 -19.18 -2.42
N LEU A 280 0.85 -18.32 -3.23
CA LEU A 280 2.29 -18.46 -3.52
C LEU A 280 3.14 -18.45 -2.23
N PHE A 281 2.71 -17.71 -1.22
CA PHE A 281 3.36 -17.62 0.07
C PHE A 281 2.75 -18.58 1.10
N LEU A 282 1.45 -18.80 1.07
CA LEU A 282 0.72 -19.53 2.09
C LEU A 282 0.73 -21.05 1.90
N PHE A 283 0.72 -21.54 0.66
CA PHE A 283 0.65 -22.98 0.38
C PHE A 283 1.95 -23.74 0.66
N THR A 284 2.90 -23.08 1.28
CA THR A 284 4.12 -23.68 1.84
C THR A 284 3.92 -24.28 3.23
N THR A 285 2.79 -23.99 3.91
CA THR A 285 2.48 -24.46 5.26
C THR A 285 1.01 -24.87 5.37
N TRP A 286 0.69 -25.90 6.17
CA TRP A 286 -0.68 -26.34 6.42
C TRP A 286 -1.53 -25.24 7.06
N ARG A 287 -0.90 -24.45 7.94
CA ARG A 287 -1.55 -23.29 8.55
C ARG A 287 -1.94 -22.24 7.49
N GLY A 288 -1.02 -21.96 6.55
CA GLY A 288 -1.29 -20.99 5.48
C GLY A 288 -2.44 -21.41 4.59
N ILE A 289 -2.53 -22.71 4.24
CA ILE A 289 -3.64 -23.26 3.46
C ILE A 289 -4.98 -23.09 4.22
N ALA A 290 -4.99 -23.43 5.52
CA ALA A 290 -6.20 -23.28 6.35
C ALA A 290 -6.62 -21.81 6.50
N ASP A 291 -5.65 -20.90 6.72
CA ASP A 291 -5.91 -19.47 6.85
C ASP A 291 -6.42 -18.85 5.55
N TYR A 292 -5.90 -19.29 4.40
CA TYR A 292 -6.43 -18.93 3.09
C TYR A 292 -7.89 -19.40 2.90
N GLY A 293 -8.19 -20.64 3.29
CA GLY A 293 -9.55 -21.16 3.24
C GLY A 293 -10.54 -20.33 4.09
N ILE A 294 -10.11 -19.90 5.29
CA ILE A 294 -10.91 -19.03 6.16
C ILE A 294 -11.16 -17.67 5.47
N LEU A 295 -10.14 -17.04 4.90
CA LEU A 295 -10.30 -15.75 4.23
C LEU A 295 -11.21 -15.85 3.00
N ALA A 296 -11.08 -16.92 2.21
CA ALA A 296 -11.94 -17.16 1.06
C ALA A 296 -13.40 -17.39 1.48
N ALA A 297 -13.65 -18.20 2.53
CA ALA A 297 -14.98 -18.41 3.09
C ALA A 297 -15.57 -17.10 3.64
N THR A 298 -14.75 -16.28 4.31
CA THR A 298 -15.15 -14.95 4.80
C THR A 298 -15.55 -14.03 3.66
N PHE A 299 -14.77 -14.00 2.59
CA PHE A 299 -15.09 -13.18 1.41
C PHE A 299 -16.44 -13.58 0.79
N MET A 300 -16.70 -14.88 0.63
CA MET A 300 -17.98 -15.37 0.14
C MET A 300 -19.14 -15.03 1.08
N THR A 301 -18.90 -15.08 2.40
CA THR A 301 -19.88 -14.64 3.40
C THR A 301 -20.19 -13.17 3.29
N VAL A 302 -19.16 -12.33 3.09
CA VAL A 302 -19.34 -10.88 2.92
C VAL A 302 -20.15 -10.57 1.65
N ILE A 303 -19.92 -11.28 0.54
CA ILE A 303 -20.77 -11.16 -0.67
C ILE A 303 -22.25 -11.43 -0.31
N LYS A 304 -22.51 -12.49 0.46
CA LYS A 304 -23.89 -12.81 0.88
C LYS A 304 -24.48 -11.78 1.83
N VAL A 305 -23.67 -11.23 2.74
CA VAL A 305 -24.10 -10.13 3.65
C VAL A 305 -24.48 -8.90 2.82
N VAL A 306 -23.67 -8.54 1.82
CA VAL A 306 -23.98 -7.41 0.93
C VAL A 306 -25.26 -7.68 0.11
N ASP A 307 -25.48 -8.93 -0.37
CA ASP A 307 -26.76 -9.31 -1.01
C ASP A 307 -27.95 -9.06 -0.09
N THR A 308 -27.83 -9.49 1.18
CA THR A 308 -28.88 -9.30 2.18
C THR A 308 -29.14 -7.82 2.46
N VAL A 309 -28.05 -7.03 2.62
CA VAL A 309 -28.14 -5.58 2.81
C VAL A 309 -28.86 -4.90 1.64
N ASN A 310 -28.49 -5.25 0.39
CA ASN A 310 -29.16 -4.69 -0.79
C ASN A 310 -30.65 -5.05 -0.90
N LYS A 311 -31.04 -6.23 -0.40
CA LYS A 311 -32.46 -6.64 -0.39
C LYS A 311 -33.27 -5.96 0.71
N VAL A 312 -32.69 -5.85 1.90
CA VAL A 312 -33.38 -5.29 3.08
C VAL A 312 -33.47 -3.76 3.01
N TYR A 313 -32.41 -3.12 2.50
CA TYR A 313 -32.28 -1.65 2.46
C TYR A 313 -32.28 -1.11 1.04
N ALA A 314 -33.01 -1.74 0.10
CA ALA A 314 -32.99 -1.41 -1.32
C ALA A 314 -33.15 0.09 -1.63
N ASP A 315 -34.02 0.78 -0.85
CA ASP A 315 -34.31 2.21 -1.05
C ASP A 315 -33.28 3.14 -0.35
N GLN A 316 -32.39 2.59 0.45
CA GLN A 316 -31.43 3.35 1.28
C GLN A 316 -29.97 3.17 0.83
N VAL A 317 -29.71 2.26 -0.10
CA VAL A 317 -28.37 1.97 -0.59
C VAL A 317 -28.22 2.39 -2.05
N ILE A 318 -26.98 2.69 -2.46
CA ILE A 318 -26.68 3.00 -3.86
C ILE A 318 -26.97 1.78 -4.77
N GLY A 319 -26.94 0.57 -4.21
CA GLY A 319 -27.07 -0.68 -4.96
C GLY A 319 -25.71 -1.12 -5.56
N LEU A 320 -25.68 -2.31 -6.16
CA LEU A 320 -24.48 -2.86 -6.79
C LEU A 320 -24.65 -3.03 -8.29
N GLY A 321 -23.68 -2.48 -9.03
CA GLY A 321 -23.50 -2.66 -10.47
C GLY A 321 -22.40 -3.68 -10.82
N GLY A 322 -22.11 -3.84 -12.11
CA GLY A 322 -20.99 -4.61 -12.63
C GLY A 322 -20.94 -6.07 -12.16
N VAL A 323 -19.72 -6.58 -12.01
CA VAL A 323 -19.47 -7.99 -11.65
C VAL A 323 -20.02 -8.33 -10.26
N PHE A 324 -19.92 -7.43 -9.28
CA PHE A 324 -20.48 -7.67 -7.95
C PHE A 324 -22.00 -7.79 -7.97
N GLY A 325 -22.69 -7.00 -8.82
CA GLY A 325 -24.13 -7.12 -9.03
C GLY A 325 -24.54 -8.48 -9.57
N VAL A 326 -23.71 -9.11 -10.41
CA VAL A 326 -23.93 -10.48 -10.93
C VAL A 326 -23.64 -11.52 -9.83
N LEU A 327 -22.53 -11.39 -9.12
CA LEU A 327 -22.13 -12.33 -8.06
C LEU A 327 -23.15 -12.36 -6.92
N VAL A 328 -23.63 -11.19 -6.49
CA VAL A 328 -24.61 -11.03 -5.42
C VAL A 328 -25.94 -11.68 -5.78
N ARG A 329 -26.38 -11.58 -7.05
CA ARG A 329 -27.65 -12.16 -7.52
C ARG A 329 -27.58 -13.65 -7.87
N TYR A 330 -26.41 -14.29 -7.69
CA TYR A 330 -26.26 -15.70 -8.03
C TYR A 330 -27.17 -16.59 -7.18
N ARG A 331 -28.04 -17.38 -7.83
CA ARG A 331 -29.10 -18.17 -7.19
C ARG A 331 -28.60 -19.13 -6.10
N TYR A 332 -27.42 -19.70 -6.29
CA TYR A 332 -26.85 -20.71 -5.37
C TYR A 332 -25.76 -20.14 -4.45
N LEU A 333 -25.72 -18.83 -4.25
CA LEU A 333 -24.69 -18.17 -3.44
C LEU A 333 -24.63 -18.73 -2.02
N GLU A 334 -25.76 -19.04 -1.38
CA GLU A 334 -25.80 -19.64 -0.04
C GLU A 334 -25.10 -21.00 -0.01
N GLY A 335 -25.37 -21.86 -1.00
CA GLY A 335 -24.71 -23.16 -1.13
C GLY A 335 -23.18 -23.00 -1.33
N VAL A 336 -22.76 -21.99 -2.10
CA VAL A 336 -21.33 -21.67 -2.26
C VAL A 336 -20.70 -21.22 -0.95
N VAL A 337 -21.36 -20.37 -0.18
CA VAL A 337 -20.86 -19.93 1.14
C VAL A 337 -20.69 -21.14 2.07
N VAL A 338 -21.71 -22.00 2.16
CA VAL A 338 -21.66 -23.21 2.98
C VAL A 338 -20.53 -24.14 2.54
N LEU A 339 -20.37 -24.34 1.22
CA LEU A 339 -19.27 -25.15 0.68
C LEU A 339 -17.90 -24.62 1.08
N PHE A 340 -17.67 -23.31 0.97
CA PHE A 340 -16.40 -22.69 1.36
C PHE A 340 -16.12 -22.84 2.86
N TRP A 341 -17.15 -22.75 3.73
CA TRP A 341 -16.97 -22.99 5.16
C TRP A 341 -16.71 -24.46 5.49
N ILE A 342 -17.34 -25.40 4.80
CA ILE A 342 -17.05 -26.83 4.94
C ILE A 342 -15.59 -27.10 4.52
N LEU A 343 -15.15 -26.57 3.38
CA LEU A 343 -13.76 -26.71 2.93
C LEU A 343 -12.78 -26.09 3.93
N ALA A 344 -13.04 -24.88 4.44
CA ALA A 344 -12.22 -24.23 5.46
C ALA A 344 -12.17 -25.07 6.73
N GLY A 345 -13.29 -25.66 7.18
CA GLY A 345 -13.37 -26.57 8.30
C GLY A 345 -12.51 -27.81 8.11
N ILE A 346 -12.64 -28.46 6.95
CA ILE A 346 -11.81 -29.63 6.58
C ILE A 346 -10.33 -29.28 6.63
N LEU A 347 -9.93 -28.14 6.04
CA LEU A 347 -8.55 -27.67 6.05
C LEU A 347 -8.03 -27.40 7.47
N CYS A 348 -8.87 -26.84 8.35
CA CYS A 348 -8.53 -26.62 9.76
C CYS A 348 -8.34 -27.92 10.53
N VAL A 349 -9.19 -28.92 10.31
CA VAL A 349 -9.06 -30.25 10.92
C VAL A 349 -7.80 -30.95 10.38
N TRP A 350 -7.60 -30.91 9.07
CA TRP A 350 -6.40 -31.50 8.45
C TRP A 350 -5.11 -30.85 8.99
N LYS A 351 -5.09 -29.53 9.08
CA LYS A 351 -3.98 -28.81 9.70
C LYS A 351 -3.69 -29.32 11.09
N ARG A 352 -4.71 -29.43 11.98
CA ARG A 352 -4.55 -29.93 13.34
C ARG A 352 -3.99 -31.35 13.36
N LYS A 353 -4.53 -32.24 12.51
CA LYS A 353 -4.05 -33.62 12.39
C LYS A 353 -2.57 -33.67 11.97
N MET A 354 -2.18 -32.88 10.98
CA MET A 354 -0.80 -32.84 10.50
C MET A 354 0.18 -32.27 11.53
N GLU A 355 -0.21 -31.20 12.23
CA GLU A 355 0.61 -30.62 13.31
C GLU A 355 0.77 -31.56 14.51
N GLN A 356 -0.22 -32.43 14.81
CA GLN A 356 -0.14 -33.43 15.87
C GLN A 356 0.70 -34.65 15.48
N THR A 357 0.56 -35.13 14.24
CA THR A 357 1.25 -36.34 13.78
C THR A 357 2.71 -36.07 13.43
N ASN A 358 3.00 -34.93 12.82
CA ASN A 358 4.36 -34.53 12.45
C ASN A 358 4.44 -32.99 12.39
N PRO A 359 4.96 -32.34 13.46
CA PRO A 359 5.06 -30.87 13.55
C PRO A 359 5.89 -30.22 12.44
N GLU A 360 6.83 -30.97 11.84
CA GLU A 360 7.66 -30.51 10.73
C GLU A 360 7.07 -30.79 9.35
N SER A 361 5.89 -31.44 9.31
CA SER A 361 5.22 -31.77 8.05
C SER A 361 4.88 -30.50 7.27
N LYS A 362 5.27 -30.49 6.01
CA LYS A 362 4.93 -29.44 5.04
C LYS A 362 4.01 -30.01 3.95
N PRO A 363 3.13 -29.17 3.39
CA PRO A 363 2.37 -29.56 2.21
C PRO A 363 3.29 -30.04 1.09
N GLY A 364 2.84 -31.04 0.34
CA GLY A 364 3.60 -31.51 -0.80
C GLY A 364 3.85 -30.37 -1.81
N ARG A 365 5.05 -30.30 -2.35
CA ARG A 365 5.42 -29.27 -3.35
C ARG A 365 4.50 -29.27 -4.57
N TRP A 366 3.78 -30.35 -4.81
CA TRP A 366 2.80 -30.45 -5.91
C TRP A 366 1.61 -29.51 -5.73
N ILE A 367 1.18 -29.21 -4.49
CA ILE A 367 0.10 -28.24 -4.20
C ILE A 367 0.53 -26.85 -4.66
N TRP A 368 1.72 -26.44 -4.28
CA TRP A 368 2.27 -25.14 -4.67
C TRP A 368 2.50 -25.05 -6.19
N ARG A 369 3.06 -26.12 -6.79
CA ARG A 369 3.27 -26.20 -8.26
C ARG A 369 1.96 -26.19 -9.02
N GLY A 370 0.94 -26.91 -8.53
CA GLY A 370 -0.40 -26.89 -9.08
C GLY A 370 -1.00 -25.49 -9.09
N TRP A 371 -0.85 -24.74 -7.99
CA TRP A 371 -1.32 -23.36 -7.94
C TRP A 371 -0.56 -22.46 -8.91
N CYS A 372 0.76 -22.58 -9.03
CA CYS A 372 1.54 -21.84 -10.02
C CYS A 372 1.06 -22.13 -11.45
N ALA A 373 0.74 -23.37 -11.76
CA ALA A 373 0.18 -23.77 -13.07
C ALA A 373 -1.19 -23.09 -13.31
N VAL A 374 -2.07 -23.10 -12.30
CA VAL A 374 -3.39 -22.41 -12.37
C VAL A 374 -3.20 -20.91 -12.63
N LEU A 375 -2.26 -20.26 -11.94
CA LEU A 375 -1.96 -18.84 -12.16
C LEU A 375 -1.45 -18.56 -13.57
N ILE A 376 -0.50 -19.37 -14.04
CA ILE A 376 0.05 -19.22 -15.40
C ILE A 376 -1.07 -19.39 -16.45
N LEU A 377 -1.87 -20.44 -16.32
CA LEU A 377 -3.00 -20.68 -17.21
C LEU A 377 -4.04 -19.57 -17.14
N GLY A 378 -4.32 -19.05 -15.93
CA GLY A 378 -5.21 -17.90 -15.73
C GLY A 378 -4.68 -16.64 -16.40
N CYS A 379 -3.39 -16.33 -16.22
CA CYS A 379 -2.77 -15.19 -16.90
C CYS A 379 -2.78 -15.34 -18.44
N LEU A 380 -2.51 -16.55 -18.94
CA LEU A 380 -2.57 -16.83 -20.38
C LEU A 380 -4.01 -16.69 -20.91
N ALA A 381 -5.00 -17.18 -20.16
CA ALA A 381 -6.42 -17.03 -20.54
C ALA A 381 -6.85 -15.57 -20.58
N VAL A 382 -6.47 -14.77 -19.57
CA VAL A 382 -6.73 -13.33 -19.53
C VAL A 382 -6.03 -12.63 -20.70
N ALA A 383 -4.75 -12.96 -20.96
CA ALA A 383 -4.01 -12.40 -22.08
C ALA A 383 -4.64 -12.78 -23.44
N PHE A 384 -5.13 -14.02 -23.57
CA PHE A 384 -5.81 -14.48 -24.77
C PHE A 384 -7.14 -13.73 -24.98
N VAL A 385 -7.97 -13.64 -23.94
CA VAL A 385 -9.25 -12.90 -24.00
C VAL A 385 -9.00 -11.42 -24.33
N PHE A 386 -7.96 -10.83 -23.70
CA PHE A 386 -7.59 -9.45 -23.99
C PHE A 386 -7.07 -9.27 -25.42
N TYR A 387 -6.29 -10.22 -25.91
CA TYR A 387 -5.83 -10.24 -27.30
C TYR A 387 -7.01 -10.37 -28.26
N ASP A 388 -7.89 -11.34 -28.05
CA ASP A 388 -9.07 -11.57 -28.91
C ASP A 388 -10.02 -10.35 -28.91
N ALA A 389 -10.29 -9.79 -27.74
CA ALA A 389 -11.14 -8.61 -27.61
C ALA A 389 -10.56 -7.35 -28.27
N ASN A 390 -9.25 -7.19 -28.30
CA ASN A 390 -8.60 -5.99 -28.84
C ASN A 390 -8.03 -6.16 -30.24
N LEU A 391 -7.67 -7.38 -30.67
CA LEU A 391 -7.04 -7.64 -31.99
C LEU A 391 -7.85 -8.57 -32.89
N GLY A 392 -8.72 -9.43 -32.32
CA GLY A 392 -9.43 -10.50 -33.02
C GLY A 392 -10.73 -10.10 -33.70
N GLY A 393 -10.87 -8.94 -34.29
CA GLY A 393 -12.06 -8.54 -35.04
C GLY A 393 -12.49 -7.08 -34.87
N HIS A 394 -11.78 -6.32 -34.07
CA HIS A 394 -12.06 -4.91 -33.83
C HIS A 394 -10.95 -3.99 -34.40
N ALA A 395 -10.60 -4.22 -35.67
CA ALA A 395 -9.74 -3.29 -36.42
C ALA A 395 -10.25 -1.84 -36.34
N GLU A 396 -11.56 -1.65 -36.20
CA GLU A 396 -12.18 -0.34 -36.00
C GLU A 396 -11.82 0.31 -34.64
N ARG A 397 -11.71 -0.47 -33.56
CA ARG A 397 -11.25 0.07 -32.26
C ARG A 397 -9.76 0.40 -32.25
N TYR A 398 -8.98 -0.36 -33.02
CA TYR A 398 -7.56 -0.08 -33.18
C TYR A 398 -7.34 1.16 -34.04
N SER A 399 -8.17 1.38 -35.07
CA SER A 399 -8.18 2.61 -35.86
C SER A 399 -8.61 3.82 -35.03
N ALA A 400 -9.60 3.65 -34.13
CA ALA A 400 -9.99 4.70 -33.20
C ALA A 400 -8.85 5.00 -32.20
N LEU A 401 -8.22 3.98 -31.61
CA LEU A 401 -7.06 4.18 -30.72
C LEU A 401 -5.86 4.77 -31.45
N SER A 402 -5.61 4.36 -32.69
CA SER A 402 -4.59 4.94 -33.55
C SER A 402 -4.91 6.37 -33.97
N GLN A 403 -6.17 6.74 -34.13
CA GLN A 403 -6.59 8.15 -34.33
C GLN A 403 -6.32 9.00 -33.10
N TYR A 404 -6.41 8.44 -31.88
CA TYR A 404 -5.97 9.12 -30.64
C TYR A 404 -4.46 9.10 -30.44
N LEU A 405 -3.74 8.21 -31.12
CA LEU A 405 -2.27 8.08 -31.12
C LEU A 405 -1.63 8.66 -32.38
N VAL A 406 -2.42 9.10 -33.38
CA VAL A 406 -1.92 9.87 -34.50
C VAL A 406 -1.45 11.20 -33.91
N PHE A 407 -0.15 11.36 -33.91
CA PHE A 407 0.51 12.64 -33.71
C PHE A 407 0.01 13.56 -34.83
N ASP A 408 -0.88 14.47 -34.51
CA ASP A 408 -1.27 15.55 -35.41
C ASP A 408 0.00 16.32 -35.75
N ASP A 409 0.24 16.64 -37.01
CA ASP A 409 1.45 17.34 -37.46
C ASP A 409 1.60 18.74 -36.83
N ASP A 410 0.54 19.26 -36.18
CA ASP A 410 0.56 20.47 -35.35
C ASP A 410 1.29 20.32 -34.01
N TRP A 411 1.79 19.13 -33.68
CA TRP A 411 2.54 18.84 -32.44
C TRP A 411 3.94 19.46 -32.39
N GLY A 412 4.38 20.11 -33.44
CA GLY A 412 5.67 20.83 -33.49
C GLY A 412 5.80 21.93 -32.43
N THR A 413 4.68 22.42 -31.89
CA THR A 413 4.63 23.52 -30.92
C THR A 413 4.24 23.11 -29.50
N ASN A 414 3.79 21.87 -29.27
CA ASN A 414 3.25 21.43 -27.94
C ASN A 414 3.87 20.14 -27.42
N ARG A 415 5.18 20.09 -27.23
CA ARG A 415 5.89 18.92 -26.65
C ARG A 415 5.51 18.55 -25.21
N GLY A 416 4.58 19.27 -24.59
CA GLY A 416 4.17 19.04 -23.18
C GLY A 416 2.95 18.14 -22.98
N TYR A 417 2.28 17.62 -24.01
CA TYR A 417 0.99 16.95 -23.89
C TYR A 417 0.97 15.43 -24.02
N CYS A 418 2.10 14.75 -23.92
CA CYS A 418 2.15 13.27 -23.95
C CYS A 418 1.30 12.54 -22.89
N TRP A 419 0.66 13.25 -21.96
CA TRP A 419 -0.15 12.69 -20.88
C TRP A 419 -1.65 13.03 -20.96
N ARG A 420 -2.10 13.61 -22.08
CA ARG A 420 -3.53 13.92 -22.29
C ARG A 420 -4.35 12.79 -22.89
N ILE A 421 -3.84 11.59 -22.97
CA ILE A 421 -4.60 10.45 -23.46
C ILE A 421 -5.56 10.00 -22.36
N GLY A 422 -6.85 10.30 -22.53
CA GLY A 422 -7.90 9.57 -21.85
C GLY A 422 -8.74 10.29 -20.78
N TRP A 423 -8.93 11.62 -20.83
CA TRP A 423 -9.85 12.29 -19.90
C TRP A 423 -10.75 13.34 -20.57
N GLN A 424 -11.32 12.99 -21.72
CA GLN A 424 -12.49 13.65 -22.29
C GLN A 424 -13.48 12.58 -22.74
N SER A 425 -14.18 12.00 -21.76
CA SER A 425 -15.54 11.44 -21.93
C SER A 425 -16.09 11.20 -20.55
#